data_d8c93f3568b6ef08ff7929593069c375
#
_entry.id   d8c93f3568b6ef08ff7929593069c375
#
_cell.length_a   1.000
_cell.length_b   1.000
_cell.length_c   1.000
_cell.angle_alpha   90.00
_cell.angle_beta   90.00
_cell.angle_gamma   90.00
#
_symmetry.space_group_name_H-M   'P 1'
#
loop_
_entity.id
_entity.type
_entity.pdbx_description
1 polymer ?
#
loop_
_entity_poly.entity_id
_entity_poly.type
_entity_poly.pdbx_seq_one_letter_code
_entity_poly.pdbx_strand_id
1 'polypeptide(L)'
;ALGVKIVSVYPDNIAKNLSSVPATMVTLNSETGEVNSLIDGTYLTRLRTGAIAGAATDELANPNSQIFALFGTGGQAETQLEAVLNVRDIKEVRVFDLSKDRAEDFAKRMLEKFGTDFEFEIKACDSADETIDNADIITTVTTAKDPVFDGTKVKKGCHINGVGSYTPEMSEIPEYIISHADKIYVDTFDGAVSESGDFIKPIKNGNFDADKDITGELGEKLLGKVSGRENTDEITFFETTGSAVLDLVVAQKILETAEKENIGQIIKM
;
A
#
# COMPACT_ATOMS: atom_id res chain seq x y z
N ALA A 1 6.04 11.42 19.94
CA ALA A 1 5.05 12.16 19.14
C ALA A 1 3.64 11.94 19.70
N LEU A 2 2.78 12.91 19.57
CA LEU A 2 1.38 12.88 19.98
C LEU A 2 0.54 13.56 18.89
N GLY A 3 -0.64 13.01 18.54
CA GLY A 3 -1.47 13.60 17.51
C GLY A 3 -2.78 12.87 17.28
N VAL A 4 -3.61 13.47 16.44
CA VAL A 4 -4.92 12.95 16.03
C VAL A 4 -5.10 13.19 14.53
N LYS A 5 -5.49 12.17 13.78
CA LYS A 5 -5.94 12.32 12.40
C LYS A 5 -7.46 12.28 12.35
N ILE A 6 -8.06 13.33 11.82
CA ILE A 6 -9.48 13.38 11.50
C ILE A 6 -9.61 12.97 10.03
N VAL A 7 -10.31 11.87 9.76
CA VAL A 7 -10.48 11.32 8.42
C VAL A 7 -11.92 10.90 8.20
N SER A 8 -12.39 11.02 6.97
CA SER A 8 -13.73 10.57 6.57
C SER A 8 -13.69 9.90 5.19
N VAL A 9 -14.66 9.04 4.90
CA VAL A 9 -14.76 8.33 3.63
C VAL A 9 -16.02 8.78 2.90
N TYR A 10 -15.83 9.41 1.74
CA TYR A 10 -16.89 9.94 0.87
C TYR A 10 -16.64 9.51 -0.59
N PRO A 11 -17.04 8.28 -1.00
CA PRO A 11 -16.78 7.75 -2.34
C PRO A 11 -17.29 8.66 -3.48
N ASP A 12 -18.43 9.31 -3.29
CA ASP A 12 -19.04 10.19 -4.28
C ASP A 12 -18.27 11.50 -4.56
N ASN A 13 -17.25 11.79 -3.75
CA ASN A 13 -16.39 12.95 -3.96
C ASN A 13 -15.58 12.86 -5.26
N ILE A 14 -15.29 11.65 -5.73
CA ILE A 14 -14.56 11.41 -6.98
C ILE A 14 -15.27 12.11 -8.16
N ALA A 15 -16.60 12.01 -8.22
CA ALA A 15 -17.41 12.67 -9.27
C ALA A 15 -17.36 14.22 -9.21
N LYS A 16 -16.87 14.76 -8.09
CA LYS A 16 -16.73 16.22 -7.84
C LYS A 16 -15.27 16.69 -7.92
N ASN A 17 -14.35 15.83 -8.36
CA ASN A 17 -12.90 16.05 -8.33
C ASN A 17 -12.36 16.38 -6.92
N LEU A 18 -12.95 15.78 -5.89
CA LEU A 18 -12.51 15.87 -4.50
C LEU A 18 -11.96 14.52 -4.04
N SER A 19 -11.13 14.54 -3.00
CA SER A 19 -10.64 13.30 -2.39
C SER A 19 -11.80 12.47 -1.84
N SER A 20 -11.81 11.15 -2.12
CA SER A 20 -12.74 10.21 -1.50
C SER A 20 -12.44 9.98 -0.01
N VAL A 21 -11.21 10.29 0.41
CA VAL A 21 -10.74 10.12 1.81
C VAL A 21 -10.08 11.42 2.27
N PRO A 22 -10.85 12.51 2.48
CA PRO A 22 -10.28 13.75 2.99
C PRO A 22 -9.88 13.58 4.46
N ALA A 23 -8.71 14.14 4.82
CA ALA A 23 -8.20 14.05 6.18
C ALA A 23 -7.38 15.28 6.57
N THR A 24 -7.33 15.54 7.86
CA THR A 24 -6.46 16.53 8.51
C THR A 24 -5.74 15.87 9.68
N MET A 25 -4.44 16.05 9.75
CA MET A 25 -3.62 15.59 10.87
C MET A 25 -3.29 16.77 11.79
N VAL A 26 -3.54 16.58 13.07
CA VAL A 26 -3.20 17.53 14.15
C VAL A 26 -2.10 16.88 14.97
N THR A 27 -0.95 17.54 15.12
CA THR A 27 0.10 17.10 16.05
C THR A 27 0.13 17.99 17.29
N LEU A 28 0.55 17.42 18.39
CA LEU A 28 0.60 18.09 19.69
C LEU A 28 1.99 17.94 20.29
N ASN A 29 2.42 18.96 21.01
CA ASN A 29 3.56 18.86 21.88
C ASN A 29 3.29 17.83 23.00
N SER A 30 4.10 16.80 23.11
CA SER A 30 3.88 15.71 24.07
C SER A 30 4.11 16.11 25.54
N GLU A 31 4.77 17.26 25.79
CA GLU A 31 5.04 17.76 27.14
C GLU A 31 3.97 18.74 27.62
N THR A 32 3.47 19.59 26.71
CA THR A 32 2.52 20.66 27.07
C THR A 32 1.08 20.38 26.65
N GLY A 33 0.87 19.46 25.67
CA GLY A 33 -0.44 19.20 25.09
C GLY A 33 -0.91 20.26 24.10
N GLU A 34 -0.12 21.31 23.84
CA GLU A 34 -0.48 22.34 22.87
C GLU A 34 -0.40 21.83 21.44
N VAL A 35 -1.33 22.28 20.58
CA VAL A 35 -1.28 22.00 19.15
C VAL A 35 -0.05 22.66 18.54
N ASN A 36 0.81 21.90 17.89
CA ASN A 36 2.02 22.41 17.25
C ASN A 36 1.97 22.38 15.73
N SER A 37 1.10 21.56 15.11
CA SER A 37 0.90 21.64 13.67
C SER A 37 -0.48 21.17 13.20
N LEU A 38 -0.87 21.67 12.01
CA LEU A 38 -1.95 21.14 11.18
C LEU A 38 -1.32 20.74 9.83
N ILE A 39 -1.51 19.49 9.43
CA ILE A 39 -0.91 18.91 8.20
C ILE A 39 -2.02 18.38 7.30
N ASP A 40 -1.85 18.49 5.98
CA ASP A 40 -2.72 17.81 5.01
C ASP A 40 -2.69 16.29 5.24
N GLY A 41 -3.73 15.81 5.95
CA GLY A 41 -3.88 14.39 6.28
C GLY A 41 -4.20 13.52 5.07
N THR A 42 -4.74 14.10 3.98
CA THR A 42 -5.06 13.39 2.74
C THR A 42 -3.77 12.95 2.04
N TYR A 43 -2.85 13.88 1.86
CA TYR A 43 -1.53 13.56 1.27
C TYR A 43 -0.71 12.66 2.19
N LEU A 44 -0.68 12.97 3.50
CA LEU A 44 -0.01 12.16 4.51
C LEU A 44 -0.47 10.69 4.46
N THR A 45 -1.78 10.45 4.35
CA THR A 45 -2.35 9.10 4.26
C THR A 45 -1.83 8.36 3.03
N ARG A 46 -1.76 9.02 1.87
CA ARG A 46 -1.19 8.42 0.65
C ARG A 46 0.29 8.08 0.83
N LEU A 47 1.05 9.04 1.32
CA LEU A 47 2.49 8.90 1.53
C LEU A 47 2.84 7.75 2.48
N ARG A 48 2.20 7.68 3.68
CA ARG A 48 2.49 6.63 4.66
C ARG A 48 2.06 5.24 4.19
N THR A 49 0.96 5.18 3.38
CA THR A 49 0.49 3.90 2.84
C THR A 49 1.43 3.38 1.74
N GLY A 50 1.93 4.26 0.87
CA GLY A 50 2.99 3.89 -0.08
C GLY A 50 4.27 3.48 0.64
N ALA A 51 4.69 4.25 1.64
CA ALA A 51 5.92 3.98 2.37
C ALA A 51 5.94 2.61 3.08
N ILE A 52 4.82 2.18 3.69
CA ILE A 52 4.79 0.86 4.34
C ILE A 52 4.79 -0.28 3.33
N ALA A 53 4.08 -0.15 2.20
CA ALA A 53 4.13 -1.14 1.13
C ALA A 53 5.52 -1.19 0.47
N GLY A 54 6.19 -0.03 0.32
CA GLY A 54 7.59 0.04 -0.11
C GLY A 54 8.53 -0.65 0.86
N ALA A 55 8.37 -0.45 2.16
CA ALA A 55 9.18 -1.12 3.18
C ALA A 55 8.95 -2.65 3.17
N ALA A 56 7.70 -3.10 3.01
CA ALA A 56 7.39 -4.52 2.85
C ALA A 56 8.03 -5.08 1.58
N THR A 57 7.94 -4.36 0.46
CA THR A 57 8.59 -4.73 -0.80
C THR A 57 10.10 -4.82 -0.66
N ASP A 58 10.72 -3.87 0.04
CA ASP A 58 12.18 -3.88 0.26
C ASP A 58 12.63 -5.11 1.05
N GLU A 59 11.90 -5.50 2.06
CA GLU A 59 12.22 -6.61 2.96
C GLU A 59 11.83 -8.00 2.41
N LEU A 60 10.80 -8.06 1.54
CA LEU A 60 10.15 -9.32 1.19
C LEU A 60 10.20 -9.67 -0.31
N ALA A 61 10.37 -8.70 -1.21
CA ALA A 61 10.51 -8.98 -2.63
C ALA A 61 11.93 -9.46 -2.97
N ASN A 62 12.05 -10.26 -4.04
CA ASN A 62 13.37 -10.62 -4.57
C ASN A 62 14.18 -9.36 -4.92
N PRO A 63 15.47 -9.31 -4.59
CA PRO A 63 16.30 -8.13 -4.87
C PRO A 63 16.38 -7.75 -6.36
N ASN A 64 16.24 -8.73 -7.24
CA ASN A 64 16.32 -8.56 -8.69
C ASN A 64 14.94 -8.42 -9.35
N SER A 65 13.91 -8.04 -8.62
CA SER A 65 12.57 -7.78 -9.14
C SER A 65 12.59 -6.62 -10.14
N GLN A 66 12.02 -6.81 -11.33
CA GLN A 66 12.03 -5.86 -12.44
C GLN A 66 10.65 -5.59 -13.04
N ILE A 67 9.67 -6.48 -12.84
CA ILE A 67 8.32 -6.35 -13.40
C ILE A 67 7.34 -6.08 -12.26
N PHE A 68 6.72 -4.91 -12.29
CA PHE A 68 5.74 -4.46 -11.31
C PHE A 68 4.34 -4.40 -11.90
N ALA A 69 3.39 -5.11 -11.32
CA ALA A 69 1.97 -5.11 -11.65
C ALA A 69 1.17 -4.28 -10.63
N LEU A 70 0.43 -3.28 -11.09
CA LEU A 70 -0.37 -2.38 -10.28
C LEU A 70 -1.85 -2.47 -10.66
N PHE A 71 -2.70 -2.84 -9.72
CA PHE A 71 -4.15 -2.88 -9.87
C PHE A 71 -4.81 -1.68 -9.19
N GLY A 72 -5.53 -0.89 -9.99
CA GLY A 72 -6.16 0.35 -9.55
C GLY A 72 -5.32 1.59 -9.83
N THR A 73 -5.99 2.67 -10.25
CA THR A 73 -5.38 3.96 -10.60
C THR A 73 -5.95 5.12 -9.77
N GLY A 74 -6.47 4.77 -8.58
CA GLY A 74 -7.05 5.71 -7.62
C GLY A 74 -6.02 6.57 -6.89
N GLY A 75 -6.49 7.24 -5.83
CA GLY A 75 -5.68 8.21 -5.09
C GLY A 75 -4.42 7.66 -4.42
N GLN A 76 -4.34 6.35 -4.18
CA GLN A 76 -3.18 5.70 -3.56
C GLN A 76 -2.15 5.20 -4.58
N ALA A 77 -2.56 4.98 -5.85
CA ALA A 77 -1.74 4.28 -6.85
C ALA A 77 -0.40 4.95 -7.13
N GLU A 78 -0.36 6.29 -7.16
CA GLU A 78 0.86 7.05 -7.40
C GLU A 78 1.93 6.79 -6.34
N THR A 79 1.57 6.83 -5.06
CA THR A 79 2.53 6.60 -3.97
C THR A 79 2.94 5.13 -3.83
N GLN A 80 2.10 4.19 -4.28
CA GLN A 80 2.47 2.78 -4.38
C GLN A 80 3.55 2.57 -5.46
N LEU A 81 3.35 3.17 -6.64
CA LEU A 81 4.35 3.13 -7.71
C LEU A 81 5.67 3.77 -7.26
N GLU A 82 5.60 4.99 -6.72
CA GLU A 82 6.78 5.71 -6.22
C GLU A 82 7.57 4.89 -5.20
N ALA A 83 6.88 4.25 -4.26
CA ALA A 83 7.51 3.44 -3.23
C ALA A 83 8.26 2.22 -3.81
N VAL A 84 7.65 1.50 -4.76
CA VAL A 84 8.28 0.35 -5.41
C VAL A 84 9.48 0.76 -6.25
N LEU A 85 9.38 1.85 -7.01
CA LEU A 85 10.50 2.40 -7.80
C LEU A 85 11.70 2.81 -6.94
N ASN A 86 11.46 3.26 -5.70
CA ASN A 86 12.53 3.65 -4.79
C ASN A 86 13.29 2.46 -4.18
N VAL A 87 12.69 1.27 -4.14
CA VAL A 87 13.27 0.11 -3.45
C VAL A 87 13.70 -1.01 -4.40
N ARG A 88 13.30 -0.95 -5.68
CA ARG A 88 13.68 -1.95 -6.70
C ARG A 88 13.99 -1.28 -8.04
N ASP A 89 14.92 -1.86 -8.78
CA ASP A 89 15.27 -1.42 -10.15
C ASP A 89 14.24 -1.95 -11.16
N ILE A 90 13.02 -1.40 -11.08
CA ILE A 90 11.90 -1.80 -11.93
C ILE A 90 12.17 -1.34 -13.37
N LYS A 91 11.99 -2.24 -14.33
CA LYS A 91 12.14 -1.96 -15.76
C LYS A 91 10.79 -1.90 -16.48
N GLU A 92 9.81 -2.63 -16.00
CA GLU A 92 8.47 -2.65 -16.58
C GLU A 92 7.39 -2.49 -15.51
N VAL A 93 6.50 -1.52 -15.70
CA VAL A 93 5.30 -1.32 -14.89
C VAL A 93 4.07 -1.62 -15.74
N ARG A 94 3.23 -2.50 -15.24
CA ARG A 94 1.95 -2.88 -15.86
C ARG A 94 0.81 -2.42 -14.99
N VAL A 95 -0.10 -1.65 -15.58
CA VAL A 95 -1.21 -1.04 -14.86
C VAL A 95 -2.53 -1.59 -15.39
N PHE A 96 -3.39 -2.00 -14.48
CA PHE A 96 -4.75 -2.43 -14.78
C PHE A 96 -5.78 -1.64 -13.97
N ASP A 97 -6.81 -1.18 -14.64
CA ASP A 97 -8.01 -0.58 -14.06
C ASP A 97 -9.23 -1.06 -14.86
N LEU A 98 -10.41 -1.13 -14.24
CA LEU A 98 -11.64 -1.46 -14.95
C LEU A 98 -11.97 -0.47 -16.08
N SER A 99 -11.43 0.75 -16.00
CA SER A 99 -11.45 1.74 -17.08
C SER A 99 -10.08 1.82 -17.73
N LYS A 100 -9.97 1.35 -18.96
CA LYS A 100 -8.73 1.41 -19.73
C LYS A 100 -8.22 2.85 -19.90
N ASP A 101 -9.12 3.79 -20.16
CA ASP A 101 -8.77 5.21 -20.30
C ASP A 101 -8.10 5.76 -19.03
N ARG A 102 -8.56 5.33 -17.85
CA ARG A 102 -7.95 5.71 -16.58
C ARG A 102 -6.56 5.08 -16.40
N ALA A 103 -6.38 3.84 -16.82
CA ALA A 103 -5.09 3.18 -16.77
C ALA A 103 -4.08 3.83 -17.72
N GLU A 104 -4.50 4.19 -18.94
CA GLU A 104 -3.67 4.90 -19.93
C GLU A 104 -3.30 6.32 -19.45
N ASP A 105 -4.27 7.08 -18.92
CA ASP A 105 -4.01 8.40 -18.35
C ASP A 105 -3.05 8.33 -17.16
N PHE A 106 -3.24 7.35 -16.28
CA PHE A 106 -2.35 7.12 -15.15
C PHE A 106 -0.93 6.79 -15.63
N ALA A 107 -0.78 5.86 -16.57
CA ALA A 107 0.51 5.48 -17.12
C ALA A 107 1.25 6.68 -17.70
N LYS A 108 0.56 7.50 -18.49
CA LYS A 108 1.13 8.73 -19.06
C LYS A 108 1.61 9.71 -17.98
N ARG A 109 0.76 10.02 -17.00
CA ARG A 109 1.10 10.95 -15.90
C ARG A 109 2.27 10.45 -15.06
N MET A 110 2.34 9.15 -14.79
CA MET A 110 3.42 8.56 -14.00
C MET A 110 4.75 8.56 -14.76
N LEU A 111 4.72 8.31 -16.06
CA LEU A 111 5.92 8.43 -16.88
C LEU A 111 6.43 9.89 -16.94
N GLU A 112 5.52 10.87 -17.10
CA GLU A 112 5.88 12.29 -17.06
C GLU A 112 6.45 12.70 -15.70
N LYS A 113 5.93 12.13 -14.59
CA LYS A 113 6.36 12.49 -13.24
C LYS A 113 7.67 11.84 -12.83
N PHE A 114 7.83 10.55 -13.09
CA PHE A 114 8.93 9.74 -12.55
C PHE A 114 9.98 9.35 -13.59
N GLY A 115 9.70 9.48 -14.88
CA GLY A 115 10.59 9.04 -15.96
C GLY A 115 11.90 9.80 -16.08
N THR A 116 12.08 10.93 -15.37
CA THR A 116 13.36 11.64 -15.27
C THR A 116 14.26 11.08 -14.15
N ASP A 117 13.65 10.50 -13.12
CA ASP A 117 14.35 10.03 -11.92
C ASP A 117 14.59 8.52 -11.95
N PHE A 118 13.73 7.77 -12.69
CA PHE A 118 13.79 6.31 -12.81
C PHE A 118 13.70 5.90 -14.29
N GLU A 119 14.46 4.87 -14.67
CA GLU A 119 14.45 4.31 -16.02
C GLU A 119 13.52 3.08 -16.09
N PHE A 120 12.28 3.28 -16.51
CA PHE A 120 11.27 2.22 -16.62
C PHE A 120 10.30 2.46 -17.78
N GLU A 121 9.68 1.39 -18.25
CA GLU A 121 8.53 1.47 -19.15
C GLU A 121 7.24 1.28 -18.34
N ILE A 122 6.16 1.96 -18.72
CA ILE A 122 4.86 1.79 -18.10
C ILE A 122 3.78 1.66 -19.18
N LYS A 123 2.92 0.64 -19.03
CA LYS A 123 1.81 0.41 -19.96
C LYS A 123 0.51 0.07 -19.23
N ALA A 124 -0.61 0.47 -19.82
CA ALA A 124 -1.94 0.00 -19.44
C ALA A 124 -2.21 -1.35 -20.11
N CYS A 125 -2.58 -2.35 -19.31
CA CYS A 125 -2.91 -3.69 -19.77
C CYS A 125 -4.40 -3.85 -20.06
N ASP A 126 -4.76 -4.78 -20.95
CA ASP A 126 -6.14 -5.05 -21.34
C ASP A 126 -6.84 -6.06 -20.41
N SER A 127 -6.06 -6.80 -19.61
CA SER A 127 -6.59 -7.80 -18.68
C SER A 127 -5.75 -7.96 -17.44
N ALA A 128 -6.36 -8.49 -16.37
CA ALA A 128 -5.66 -8.87 -15.15
C ALA A 128 -4.57 -9.93 -15.42
N ASP A 129 -4.84 -10.90 -16.29
CA ASP A 129 -3.90 -11.94 -16.64
C ASP A 129 -2.64 -11.38 -17.32
N GLU A 130 -2.80 -10.45 -18.26
CA GLU A 130 -1.66 -9.76 -18.90
C GLU A 130 -0.87 -8.96 -17.85
N THR A 131 -1.54 -8.35 -16.90
CA THR A 131 -0.90 -7.52 -15.87
C THR A 131 0.02 -8.35 -14.98
N ILE A 132 -0.43 -9.52 -14.53
CA ILE A 132 0.33 -10.39 -13.62
C ILE A 132 1.30 -11.33 -14.33
N ASP A 133 1.27 -11.44 -15.67
CA ASP A 133 2.11 -12.40 -16.41
C ASP A 133 3.59 -12.17 -16.08
N ASN A 134 4.24 -13.17 -15.45
CA ASN A 134 5.62 -13.06 -14.97
C ASN A 134 5.95 -11.85 -14.07
N ALA A 135 4.97 -11.23 -13.41
CA ALA A 135 5.22 -10.13 -12.48
C ALA A 135 6.05 -10.57 -11.27
N ASP A 136 7.05 -9.77 -10.90
CA ASP A 136 7.87 -9.97 -9.71
C ASP A 136 7.21 -9.41 -8.45
N ILE A 137 6.50 -8.30 -8.64
CA ILE A 137 5.79 -7.59 -7.58
C ILE A 137 4.37 -7.28 -8.09
N ILE A 138 3.38 -7.52 -7.25
CA ILE A 138 1.98 -7.18 -7.51
C ILE A 138 1.52 -6.27 -6.37
N THR A 139 0.89 -5.13 -6.68
CA THR A 139 0.20 -4.31 -5.69
C THR A 139 -1.24 -4.10 -6.10
N THR A 140 -2.17 -4.37 -5.18
CA THR A 140 -3.58 -4.09 -5.36
C THR A 140 -4.00 -2.90 -4.48
N VAL A 141 -4.65 -1.92 -5.10
CA VAL A 141 -5.06 -0.67 -4.43
C VAL A 141 -6.41 -0.19 -4.97
N THR A 142 -7.36 -1.13 -5.03
CA THR A 142 -8.71 -0.92 -5.56
C THR A 142 -9.76 -0.85 -4.46
N THR A 143 -11.00 -0.63 -4.83
CA THR A 143 -12.17 -0.75 -3.95
C THR A 143 -13.00 -1.99 -4.30
N ALA A 144 -12.37 -3.02 -4.83
CA ALA A 144 -13.02 -4.26 -5.24
C ALA A 144 -13.65 -5.00 -4.05
N LYS A 145 -14.68 -5.79 -4.35
CA LYS A 145 -15.34 -6.69 -3.37
C LYS A 145 -15.07 -8.17 -3.66
N ASP A 146 -14.42 -8.41 -4.79
CA ASP A 146 -14.02 -9.73 -5.26
C ASP A 146 -12.57 -9.66 -5.75
N PRO A 147 -11.82 -10.78 -5.73
CA PRO A 147 -10.43 -10.84 -6.16
C PRO A 147 -10.19 -10.24 -7.55
N VAL A 148 -9.10 -9.48 -7.70
CA VAL A 148 -8.83 -8.70 -8.92
C VAL A 148 -7.93 -9.43 -9.92
N PHE A 149 -7.37 -10.60 -9.56
CA PHE A 149 -6.57 -11.44 -10.45
C PHE A 149 -6.71 -12.93 -10.10
N ASP A 150 -6.23 -13.81 -10.98
CA ASP A 150 -6.18 -15.26 -10.74
C ASP A 150 -4.89 -15.63 -9.99
N GLY A 151 -5.00 -15.95 -8.71
CA GLY A 151 -3.87 -16.31 -7.86
C GLY A 151 -3.09 -17.55 -8.32
N THR A 152 -3.74 -18.46 -9.07
CA THR A 152 -3.09 -19.67 -9.59
C THR A 152 -2.08 -19.38 -10.71
N LYS A 153 -2.13 -18.17 -11.29
CA LYS A 153 -1.22 -17.71 -12.36
C LYS A 153 -0.04 -16.89 -11.83
N VAL A 154 -0.02 -16.61 -10.54
CA VAL A 154 1.12 -15.91 -9.93
C VAL A 154 2.35 -16.79 -9.98
N LYS A 155 3.45 -16.23 -10.47
CA LYS A 155 4.70 -16.97 -10.56
C LYS A 155 5.34 -17.19 -9.19
N LYS A 156 6.15 -18.22 -9.06
CA LYS A 156 7.03 -18.39 -7.92
C LYS A 156 7.96 -17.19 -7.74
N GLY A 157 8.26 -16.88 -6.49
CA GLY A 157 9.13 -15.76 -6.14
C GLY A 157 8.44 -14.39 -6.13
N CYS A 158 7.17 -14.31 -6.51
CA CYS A 158 6.42 -13.06 -6.49
C CYS A 158 6.24 -12.51 -5.07
N HIS A 159 6.27 -11.19 -4.95
CA HIS A 159 5.83 -10.45 -3.76
C HIS A 159 4.52 -9.74 -4.06
N ILE A 160 3.57 -9.79 -3.11
CA ILE A 160 2.24 -9.21 -3.29
C ILE A 160 1.98 -8.22 -2.14
N ASN A 161 1.51 -7.01 -2.45
CA ASN A 161 1.00 -6.04 -1.49
C ASN A 161 -0.51 -5.89 -1.68
N GLY A 162 -1.30 -6.25 -0.67
CA GLY A 162 -2.72 -5.94 -0.54
C GLY A 162 -2.91 -4.64 0.24
N VAL A 163 -3.49 -3.63 -0.40
CA VAL A 163 -3.59 -2.27 0.17
C VAL A 163 -5.01 -1.72 0.15
N GLY A 164 -5.85 -2.21 -0.75
CA GLY A 164 -7.16 -1.62 -0.96
C GLY A 164 -8.27 -2.19 -0.08
N SER A 165 -8.07 -3.34 0.54
CA SER A 165 -9.06 -4.03 1.38
C SER A 165 -8.97 -3.55 2.83
N TYR A 166 -9.74 -2.53 3.20
CA TYR A 166 -9.79 -1.95 4.55
C TYR A 166 -11.19 -1.98 5.19
N THR A 167 -12.11 -2.74 4.60
CA THR A 167 -13.40 -3.07 5.21
C THR A 167 -13.75 -4.54 4.97
N PRO A 168 -14.61 -5.16 5.82
CA PRO A 168 -14.96 -6.58 5.70
C PRO A 168 -15.61 -6.98 4.36
N GLU A 169 -16.21 -6.03 3.65
CA GLU A 169 -16.86 -6.26 2.36
C GLU A 169 -15.87 -6.23 1.18
N MET A 170 -14.76 -5.50 1.34
CA MET A 170 -13.73 -5.38 0.31
C MET A 170 -12.90 -6.66 0.21
N SER A 171 -12.44 -6.97 -1.00
CA SER A 171 -11.52 -8.09 -1.22
C SER A 171 -10.83 -7.89 -2.57
N GLU A 172 -9.54 -7.97 -2.59
CA GLU A 172 -8.69 -7.82 -3.77
C GLU A 172 -7.89 -9.08 -4.05
N ILE A 173 -7.46 -9.75 -2.98
CA ILE A 173 -6.51 -10.86 -3.05
C ILE A 173 -7.26 -12.17 -3.18
N PRO A 174 -6.89 -13.03 -4.17
CA PRO A 174 -7.47 -14.36 -4.29
C PRO A 174 -7.22 -15.22 -3.05
N GLU A 175 -8.24 -15.95 -2.59
CA GLU A 175 -8.12 -16.90 -1.48
C GLU A 175 -6.98 -17.92 -1.71
N TYR A 176 -6.68 -18.20 -3.00
CA TYR A 176 -5.55 -19.05 -3.35
C TYR A 176 -4.23 -18.47 -2.81
N ILE A 177 -4.00 -17.17 -2.92
CA ILE A 177 -2.79 -16.52 -2.36
C ILE A 177 -2.78 -16.60 -0.84
N ILE A 178 -3.91 -16.31 -0.18
CA ILE A 178 -4.05 -16.37 1.27
C ILE A 178 -3.70 -17.76 1.81
N SER A 179 -4.05 -18.82 1.07
CA SER A 179 -3.83 -20.21 1.50
C SER A 179 -2.53 -20.85 0.98
N HIS A 180 -1.82 -20.21 0.04
CA HIS A 180 -0.63 -20.81 -0.62
C HIS A 180 0.61 -19.90 -0.62
N ALA A 181 0.53 -18.67 -0.12
CA ALA A 181 1.72 -17.87 0.09
C ALA A 181 2.62 -18.53 1.15
N ASP A 182 3.93 -18.58 0.88
CA ASP A 182 4.90 -19.18 1.80
C ASP A 182 5.09 -18.34 3.07
N LYS A 183 4.91 -17.03 2.96
CA LYS A 183 5.04 -16.08 4.08
C LYS A 183 3.99 -14.99 3.94
N ILE A 184 3.27 -14.72 5.02
CA ILE A 184 2.24 -13.68 5.11
C ILE A 184 2.60 -12.70 6.22
N TYR A 185 2.66 -11.42 5.88
CA TYR A 185 2.93 -10.34 6.82
C TYR A 185 1.80 -9.33 6.80
N VAL A 186 1.64 -8.63 7.92
CA VAL A 186 0.62 -7.58 8.07
C VAL A 186 1.26 -6.33 8.68
N ASP A 187 0.61 -5.18 8.52
CA ASP A 187 1.02 -3.96 9.22
C ASP A 187 0.74 -4.07 10.72
N THR A 188 -0.47 -4.51 11.07
CA THR A 188 -0.87 -4.89 12.43
C THR A 188 -1.78 -6.10 12.38
N PHE A 189 -1.58 -7.08 13.26
CA PHE A 189 -2.37 -8.31 13.29
C PHE A 189 -3.85 -8.02 13.53
N ASP A 190 -4.16 -7.28 14.60
CA ASP A 190 -5.54 -6.97 14.98
C ASP A 190 -6.28 -6.19 13.88
N GLY A 191 -5.62 -5.23 13.23
CA GLY A 191 -6.17 -4.46 12.12
C GLY A 191 -6.49 -5.35 10.93
N ALA A 192 -5.54 -6.13 10.46
CA ALA A 192 -5.68 -6.98 9.29
C ALA A 192 -6.83 -7.99 9.44
N VAL A 193 -6.90 -8.72 10.56
CA VAL A 193 -7.92 -9.76 10.78
C VAL A 193 -9.32 -9.20 11.10
N SER A 194 -9.43 -7.94 11.54
CA SER A 194 -10.71 -7.33 11.87
C SER A 194 -11.27 -6.43 10.77
N GLU A 195 -10.43 -5.92 9.87
CA GLU A 195 -10.82 -4.93 8.87
C GLU A 195 -10.71 -5.44 7.43
N SER A 196 -9.67 -6.24 7.08
CA SER A 196 -9.50 -6.72 5.71
C SER A 196 -10.44 -7.86 5.37
N GLY A 197 -11.28 -7.68 4.35
CA GLY A 197 -12.11 -8.75 3.82
C GLY A 197 -11.30 -9.86 3.15
N ASP A 198 -10.03 -9.60 2.78
CA ASP A 198 -9.13 -10.61 2.23
C ASP A 198 -8.80 -11.70 3.26
N PHE A 199 -8.73 -11.36 4.55
CA PHE A 199 -8.58 -12.34 5.63
C PHE A 199 -9.93 -12.76 6.24
N ILE A 200 -10.85 -11.81 6.46
CA ILE A 200 -12.13 -12.09 7.13
C ILE A 200 -12.94 -13.17 6.40
N LYS A 201 -12.95 -13.14 5.06
CA LYS A 201 -13.72 -14.11 4.26
C LYS A 201 -13.14 -15.52 4.37
N PRO A 202 -11.83 -15.78 4.13
CA PRO A 202 -11.23 -17.11 4.32
C PRO A 202 -11.31 -17.63 5.76
N ILE A 203 -11.16 -16.77 6.78
CA ILE A 203 -11.32 -17.14 8.18
C ILE A 203 -12.74 -17.64 8.44
N LYS A 204 -13.76 -16.91 8.00
CA LYS A 204 -15.18 -17.33 8.15
C LYS A 204 -15.51 -18.63 7.44
N ASN A 205 -14.84 -18.89 6.30
CA ASN A 205 -15.01 -20.12 5.54
C ASN A 205 -14.24 -21.32 6.16
N GLY A 206 -13.40 -21.08 7.14
CA GLY A 206 -12.55 -22.12 7.78
C GLY A 206 -11.35 -22.54 6.92
N ASN A 207 -10.98 -21.74 5.93
CA ASN A 207 -9.88 -22.01 4.99
C ASN A 207 -8.57 -21.31 5.38
N PHE A 208 -8.58 -20.50 6.44
CA PHE A 208 -7.42 -19.76 6.93
C PHE A 208 -7.49 -19.60 8.46
N ASP A 209 -6.39 -19.86 9.15
CA ASP A 209 -6.23 -19.70 10.60
C ASP A 209 -5.17 -18.62 10.84
N ALA A 210 -5.62 -17.39 11.08
CA ALA A 210 -4.72 -16.24 11.17
C ALA A 210 -3.62 -16.41 12.22
N ASP A 211 -3.90 -17.04 13.36
CA ASP A 211 -2.91 -17.27 14.43
C ASP A 211 -1.79 -18.24 14.02
N LYS A 212 -2.01 -19.06 13.00
CA LYS A 212 -1.02 -20.05 12.52
C LYS A 212 -0.39 -19.64 11.19
N ASP A 213 -1.20 -19.04 10.31
CA ASP A 213 -0.84 -18.87 8.90
C ASP A 213 -0.19 -17.50 8.64
N ILE A 214 -0.47 -16.47 9.49
CA ILE A 214 0.25 -15.19 9.43
C ILE A 214 1.64 -15.36 10.05
N THR A 215 2.68 -15.07 9.27
CA THR A 215 4.08 -15.17 9.70
C THR A 215 4.43 -14.15 10.80
N GLY A 216 3.85 -12.95 10.72
CA GLY A 216 4.02 -11.91 11.72
C GLY A 216 3.72 -10.51 11.20
N GLU A 217 3.94 -9.52 12.04
CA GLU A 217 3.87 -8.12 11.65
C GLU A 217 5.17 -7.67 10.96
N LEU A 218 5.06 -6.75 9.99
CA LEU A 218 6.25 -6.20 9.31
C LEU A 218 7.23 -5.57 10.31
N GLY A 219 6.72 -4.93 11.35
CA GLY A 219 7.54 -4.39 12.44
C GLY A 219 8.37 -5.45 13.16
N GLU A 220 7.82 -6.64 13.34
CA GLU A 220 8.55 -7.76 13.94
C GLU A 220 9.65 -8.29 13.02
N LYS A 221 9.39 -8.33 11.70
CA LYS A 221 10.41 -8.67 10.70
C LYS A 221 11.56 -7.67 10.74
N LEU A 222 11.27 -6.37 10.76
CA LEU A 222 12.28 -5.31 10.83
C LEU A 222 13.12 -5.38 12.11
N LEU A 223 12.54 -5.86 13.22
CA LEU A 223 13.23 -6.09 14.49
C LEU A 223 13.95 -7.44 14.55
N GLY A 224 13.91 -8.26 13.50
CA GLY A 224 14.53 -9.58 13.46
C GLY A 224 13.87 -10.63 14.35
N LYS A 225 12.61 -10.44 14.76
CA LYS A 225 11.86 -11.39 15.60
C LYS A 225 11.25 -12.53 14.80
N VAL A 226 10.93 -12.29 13.53
CA VAL A 226 10.44 -13.29 12.58
C VAL A 226 11.32 -13.31 11.34
N SER A 227 11.38 -14.46 10.64
CA SER A 227 12.18 -14.60 9.41
C SER A 227 11.53 -13.81 8.28
N GLY A 228 12.32 -13.37 7.30
CA GLY A 228 11.84 -12.82 6.03
C GLY A 228 11.76 -13.90 4.94
N ARG A 229 11.85 -13.48 3.67
CA ARG A 229 12.05 -14.39 2.53
C ARG A 229 13.33 -15.20 2.74
N GLU A 230 13.27 -16.51 2.56
CA GLU A 230 14.39 -17.44 2.77
C GLU A 230 14.96 -17.96 1.45
N ASN A 231 14.16 -17.95 0.38
CA ASN A 231 14.62 -18.35 -0.95
C ASN A 231 13.88 -17.58 -2.06
N THR A 232 14.39 -17.70 -3.29
CA THR A 232 13.89 -16.95 -4.44
C THR A 232 12.55 -17.44 -4.98
N ASP A 233 12.11 -18.64 -4.63
CA ASP A 233 10.87 -19.25 -5.13
C ASP A 233 9.66 -18.95 -4.25
N GLU A 234 9.86 -18.51 -2.99
CA GLU A 234 8.77 -18.18 -2.07
C GLU A 234 7.86 -17.11 -2.64
N ILE A 235 6.55 -17.30 -2.53
CA ILE A 235 5.55 -16.25 -2.69
C ILE A 235 5.37 -15.58 -1.33
N THR A 236 5.59 -14.27 -1.26
CA THR A 236 5.39 -13.48 -0.05
C THR A 236 4.22 -12.53 -0.22
N PHE A 237 3.38 -12.43 0.81
CA PHE A 237 2.23 -11.56 0.81
C PHE A 237 2.31 -10.60 2.01
N PHE A 238 2.03 -9.33 1.76
CA PHE A 238 1.89 -8.28 2.76
C PHE A 238 0.53 -7.61 2.64
N GLU A 239 -0.18 -7.46 3.75
CA GLU A 239 -1.47 -6.78 3.82
C GLU A 239 -1.39 -5.57 4.75
N THR A 240 -1.99 -4.44 4.33
CA THR A 240 -2.10 -3.25 5.17
C THR A 240 -3.50 -2.65 5.12
N THR A 241 -4.14 -2.54 6.27
CA THR A 241 -5.38 -1.79 6.47
C THR A 241 -5.11 -0.36 6.95
N GLY A 242 -3.86 -0.10 7.33
CA GLY A 242 -3.39 1.18 7.84
C GLY A 242 -3.38 1.24 9.37
N SER A 243 -2.44 2.01 9.91
CA SER A 243 -2.28 2.19 11.34
C SER A 243 -2.08 3.66 11.71
N ALA A 244 -2.72 4.10 12.79
CA ALA A 244 -2.59 5.46 13.32
C ALA A 244 -1.15 5.80 13.75
N VAL A 245 -0.36 4.78 14.12
CA VAL A 245 1.07 4.95 14.45
C VAL A 245 1.84 5.42 13.24
N LEU A 246 1.56 4.88 12.06
CA LEU A 246 2.20 5.29 10.80
C LEU A 246 1.85 6.75 10.44
N ASP A 247 0.58 7.14 10.63
CA ASP A 247 0.16 8.52 10.42
C ASP A 247 0.96 9.47 11.31
N LEU A 248 1.14 9.11 12.57
CA LEU A 248 1.84 9.95 13.54
C LEU A 248 3.34 10.06 13.26
N VAL A 249 4.01 8.94 12.95
CA VAL A 249 5.44 8.93 12.63
C VAL A 249 5.73 9.76 11.37
N VAL A 250 4.91 9.61 10.33
CA VAL A 250 5.08 10.38 9.09
C VAL A 250 4.74 11.86 9.32
N ALA A 251 3.70 12.18 10.10
CA ALA A 251 3.39 13.56 10.47
C ALA A 251 4.55 14.25 11.20
N GLN A 252 5.16 13.54 12.14
CA GLN A 252 6.35 14.05 12.85
C GLN A 252 7.50 14.34 11.89
N LYS A 253 7.75 13.43 10.94
CA LYS A 253 8.80 13.62 9.94
C LYS A 253 8.51 14.78 8.99
N ILE A 254 7.26 14.96 8.59
CA ILE A 254 6.83 16.11 7.77
C ILE A 254 7.07 17.41 8.55
N LEU A 255 6.67 17.48 9.82
CA LEU A 255 6.86 18.67 10.66
C LEU A 255 8.34 19.03 10.81
N GLU A 256 9.19 18.06 11.17
CA GLU A 256 10.64 18.25 11.29
C GLU A 256 11.28 18.77 10.00
N THR A 257 10.84 18.22 8.86
CA THR A 257 11.35 18.65 7.55
C THR A 257 10.86 20.06 7.21
N ALA A 258 9.58 20.35 7.45
CA ALA A 258 9.00 21.66 7.19
C ALA A 258 9.68 22.76 8.03
N GLU A 259 9.95 22.50 9.31
CA GLU A 259 10.70 23.42 10.19
C GLU A 259 12.12 23.66 9.70
N LYS A 260 12.83 22.60 9.32
CA LYS A 260 14.20 22.67 8.79
C LYS A 260 14.30 23.48 7.51
N GLU A 261 13.31 23.32 6.62
CA GLU A 261 13.30 23.94 5.29
C GLU A 261 12.50 25.25 5.25
N ASN A 262 11.94 25.69 6.39
CA ASN A 262 11.08 26.86 6.52
C ASN A 262 9.86 26.82 5.58
N ILE A 263 9.22 25.66 5.47
CA ILE A 263 8.01 25.43 4.68
C ILE A 263 6.79 25.54 5.59
N GLY A 264 5.70 26.17 5.09
CA GLY A 264 4.44 26.32 5.80
C GLY A 264 4.20 27.73 6.30
N GLN A 265 3.21 27.87 7.18
CA GLN A 265 2.82 29.14 7.78
C GLN A 265 2.82 29.03 9.31
N ILE A 266 3.42 30.01 9.98
CA ILE A 266 3.37 30.12 11.45
C ILE A 266 2.14 30.93 11.81
N ILE A 267 1.22 30.30 12.55
CA ILE A 267 -0.03 30.91 13.02
C ILE A 267 0.08 31.06 14.54
N LYS A 268 -0.15 32.28 15.04
CA LYS A 268 -0.30 32.52 16.47
C LYS A 268 -1.77 32.38 16.80
N MET A 269 -2.09 31.48 17.71
CA MET A 269 -3.43 31.30 18.28
C MET A 269 -3.53 31.95 19.65
#